data_4936989f46411bb014f733b06b93a421
#
_entry.id   4936989f46411bb014f733b06b93a421
#
_cell.length_a   1.000
_cell.length_b   1.000
_cell.length_c   1.000
_cell.angle_alpha   90.00
_cell.angle_beta   90.00
_cell.angle_gamma   90.00
#
_symmetry.space_group_name_H-M   'P 1'
#
loop_
_entity.id
_entity.type
_entity.pdbx_description
1 polymer ?
#
loop_
_entity_poly.entity_id
_entity_poly.type
_entity_poly.pdbx_seq_one_letter_code
_entity_poly.pdbx_strand_id
1 'polypeptide(L)'
;RALGGYLSDRFGAYKVTWAVMWVCWVCFFILSYPQTEMILQTKNGPLGINIGLNVVTFTILMFTVGVAMAVGKASVFKLVANDYPTNIGAVSGIVGLAGGLGGFFLPIAFGILEDATGVRSTSFMLLYGTVCVSLIWMHFSFKANRSKT
;
A
#
# COMPACT_ATOMS: atom_id res chain seq x y z
N ARG A 1 -14.42 2.75 7.27
CA ARG A 1 -14.90 3.54 6.11
C ARG A 1 -15.49 4.89 6.53
N ALA A 2 -16.32 4.96 7.58
CA ALA A 2 -16.90 6.21 8.07
C ALA A 2 -15.81 7.25 8.46
N LEU A 3 -14.78 6.82 9.17
CA LEU A 3 -13.61 7.67 9.50
C LEU A 3 -12.90 8.22 8.26
N GLY A 4 -12.77 7.40 7.21
CA GLY A 4 -12.13 7.82 5.95
C GLY A 4 -12.92 8.91 5.23
N GLY A 5 -14.26 8.81 5.24
CA GLY A 5 -15.13 9.86 4.73
C GLY A 5 -14.95 11.17 5.50
N TYR A 6 -15.05 11.11 6.82
CA TYR A 6 -14.88 12.28 7.69
C TYR A 6 -13.49 12.96 7.52
N LEU A 7 -12.40 12.17 7.49
CA LEU A 7 -11.07 12.71 7.24
C LEU A 7 -10.97 13.39 5.86
N SER A 8 -11.56 12.78 4.85
CA SER A 8 -11.57 13.33 3.48
C SER A 8 -12.37 14.62 3.36
N ASP A 9 -13.43 14.76 4.16
CA ASP A 9 -14.22 16.00 4.22
C ASP A 9 -13.43 17.12 4.89
N ARG A 10 -12.66 16.81 5.94
CA ARG A 10 -11.92 17.80 6.73
C ARG A 10 -10.59 18.23 6.09
N PHE A 11 -9.85 17.30 5.53
CA PHE A 11 -8.48 17.52 5.02
C PHE A 11 -8.38 17.52 3.50
N GLY A 12 -9.44 17.15 2.82
CA GLY A 12 -9.48 16.98 1.37
C GLY A 12 -9.10 15.56 0.94
N ALA A 13 -9.89 14.99 0.04
CA ALA A 13 -9.75 13.59 -0.40
C ALA A 13 -8.37 13.26 -0.97
N TYR A 14 -7.79 14.17 -1.75
CA TYR A 14 -6.45 13.99 -2.33
C TYR A 14 -5.35 13.88 -1.26
N LYS A 15 -5.34 14.80 -0.27
CA LYS A 15 -4.31 14.79 0.78
C LYS A 15 -4.40 13.53 1.64
N VAL A 16 -5.63 13.07 1.93
CA VAL A 16 -5.86 11.85 2.71
C VAL A 16 -5.38 10.63 1.93
N THR A 17 -5.72 10.52 0.64
CA THR A 17 -5.23 9.42 -0.22
C THR A 17 -3.71 9.42 -0.26
N TRP A 18 -3.08 10.57 -0.45
CA TRP A 18 -1.62 10.73 -0.48
C TRP A 18 -0.97 10.27 0.83
N ALA A 19 -1.48 10.74 1.97
CA ALA A 19 -0.95 10.36 3.28
C ALA A 19 -1.09 8.85 3.55
N VAL A 20 -2.25 8.27 3.22
CA VAL A 20 -2.49 6.83 3.38
C VAL A 20 -1.54 6.00 2.51
N MET A 21 -1.29 6.41 1.27
CA MET A 21 -0.37 5.70 0.39
C MET A 21 1.07 5.74 0.93
N TRP A 22 1.51 6.85 1.52
CA TRP A 22 2.80 6.91 2.20
C TRP A 22 2.89 5.98 3.41
N VAL A 23 1.84 5.93 4.23
CA VAL A 23 1.78 4.99 5.35
C VAL A 23 1.88 3.55 4.86
N CYS A 24 1.10 3.17 3.84
CA CYS A 24 1.16 1.85 3.24
C CYS A 24 2.55 1.55 2.67
N TRP A 25 3.18 2.51 2.00
CA TRP A 25 4.50 2.37 1.41
C TRP A 25 5.57 2.03 2.46
N VAL A 26 5.60 2.78 3.56
CA VAL A 26 6.52 2.53 4.68
C VAL A 26 6.24 1.18 5.34
N CYS A 27 4.98 0.85 5.60
CA CYS A 27 4.61 -0.42 6.20
C CYS A 27 4.99 -1.61 5.31
N PHE A 28 4.73 -1.54 4.00
CA PHE A 28 5.12 -2.59 3.07
C PHE A 28 6.62 -2.71 2.90
N PHE A 29 7.37 -1.60 2.96
CA PHE A 29 8.82 -1.64 2.98
C PHE A 29 9.34 -2.46 4.17
N ILE A 30 8.83 -2.21 5.38
CA ILE A 30 9.23 -2.96 6.58
C ILE A 30 8.79 -4.43 6.47
N LEU A 31 7.57 -4.69 5.98
CA LEU A 31 7.04 -6.05 5.82
C LEU A 31 7.75 -6.84 4.71
N SER A 32 8.35 -6.17 3.73
CA SER A 32 9.09 -6.81 2.64
C SER A 32 10.45 -7.36 3.07
N TYR A 33 10.92 -6.99 4.27
CA TYR A 33 12.22 -7.44 4.75
C TYR A 33 12.17 -8.94 5.11
N PRO A 34 12.97 -9.80 4.46
CA PRO A 34 13.00 -11.23 4.76
C PRO A 34 13.62 -11.49 6.13
N GLN A 35 13.20 -12.57 6.77
CA GLN A 35 13.90 -13.05 7.97
C GLN A 35 15.30 -13.49 7.57
N THR A 36 16.32 -12.83 8.09
CA THR A 36 17.71 -13.08 7.76
C THR A 36 18.51 -13.31 9.03
N GLU A 37 19.27 -14.40 9.08
CA GLU A 37 20.26 -14.65 10.13
C GLU A 37 21.60 -14.07 9.65
N MET A 38 22.06 -13.01 10.31
CA MET A 38 23.35 -12.41 10.05
C MET A 38 24.38 -12.92 11.07
N ILE A 39 25.38 -13.65 10.62
CA ILE A 39 26.49 -14.12 11.45
C ILE A 39 27.63 -13.11 11.33
N LEU A 40 27.83 -12.29 12.35
CA LEU A 40 28.96 -11.38 12.44
C LEU A 40 30.14 -12.10 13.08
N GLN A 41 31.25 -12.20 12.35
CA GLN A 41 32.52 -12.71 12.90
C GLN A 41 33.16 -11.62 13.75
N THR A 42 33.05 -11.75 15.07
CA THR A 42 33.66 -10.83 16.04
C THR A 42 34.93 -11.47 16.63
N LYS A 43 35.88 -10.65 17.14
CA LYS A 43 37.09 -11.13 17.81
C LYS A 43 36.82 -12.14 18.94
N ASN A 44 35.62 -12.17 19.50
CA ASN A 44 35.22 -13.05 20.60
C ASN A 44 34.34 -14.25 20.15
N GLY A 45 34.23 -14.50 18.82
CA GLY A 45 33.43 -15.59 18.24
C GLY A 45 32.31 -15.11 17.32
N PRO A 46 31.64 -16.04 16.62
CA PRO A 46 30.51 -15.71 15.76
C PRO A 46 29.30 -15.25 16.58
N LEU A 47 28.83 -14.05 16.33
CA LEU A 47 27.64 -13.47 16.94
C LEU A 47 26.50 -13.56 15.91
N GLY A 48 25.54 -14.46 16.16
CA GLY A 48 24.32 -14.59 15.36
C GLY A 48 23.31 -13.51 15.74
N ILE A 49 23.01 -12.61 14.82
CA ILE A 49 21.92 -11.62 14.97
C ILE A 49 20.78 -12.05 14.08
N ASN A 50 19.65 -12.42 14.71
CA ASN A 50 18.39 -12.66 14.00
C ASN A 50 17.73 -11.33 13.67
N ILE A 51 17.79 -10.94 12.41
CA ILE A 51 17.08 -9.77 11.89
C ILE A 51 15.79 -10.27 11.25
N GLY A 52 14.68 -10.21 12.00
CA GLY A 52 13.37 -10.64 11.53
C GLY A 52 12.26 -9.88 12.25
N LEU A 53 11.11 -9.77 11.59
CA LEU A 53 9.94 -9.17 12.19
C LEU A 53 9.36 -10.13 13.26
N ASN A 54 9.26 -9.64 14.50
CA ASN A 54 8.53 -10.35 15.54
C ASN A 54 7.03 -10.40 15.16
N VAL A 55 6.35 -11.49 15.56
CA VAL A 55 4.90 -11.67 15.31
C VAL A 55 4.07 -10.48 15.75
N VAL A 56 4.40 -9.87 16.90
CA VAL A 56 3.72 -8.67 17.41
C VAL A 56 3.89 -7.49 16.46
N THR A 57 5.12 -7.21 16.02
CA THR A 57 5.40 -6.10 15.08
C THR A 57 4.73 -6.35 13.74
N PHE A 58 4.77 -7.59 13.24
CA PHE A 58 4.07 -7.98 12.02
C PHE A 58 2.56 -7.72 12.12
N THR A 59 1.93 -8.13 13.22
CA THR A 59 0.50 -7.93 13.45
C THR A 59 0.13 -6.45 13.52
N ILE A 60 0.93 -5.63 14.21
CA ILE A 60 0.71 -4.19 14.30
C ILE A 60 0.81 -3.53 12.92
N LEU A 61 1.83 -3.89 12.13
CA LEU A 61 1.99 -3.35 10.78
C LEU A 61 0.84 -3.77 9.86
N MET A 62 0.43 -5.03 9.90
CA MET A 62 -0.70 -5.52 9.10
C MET A 62 -2.02 -4.84 9.49
N PHE A 63 -2.25 -4.62 10.78
CA PHE A 63 -3.42 -3.88 11.25
C PHE A 63 -3.38 -2.43 10.78
N THR A 64 -2.23 -1.77 10.87
CA THR A 64 -2.03 -0.39 10.39
C THR A 64 -2.30 -0.28 8.90
N VAL A 65 -1.78 -1.21 8.09
CA VAL A 65 -2.06 -1.28 6.64
C VAL A 65 -3.56 -1.48 6.40
N GLY A 66 -4.21 -2.37 7.14
CA GLY A 66 -5.66 -2.61 7.00
C GLY A 66 -6.49 -1.37 7.25
N VAL A 67 -6.18 -0.62 8.32
CA VAL A 67 -6.84 0.66 8.64
C VAL A 67 -6.54 1.70 7.55
N ALA A 68 -5.29 1.85 7.15
CA ALA A 68 -4.87 2.77 6.11
C ALA A 68 -5.58 2.49 4.78
N MET A 69 -5.65 1.23 4.34
CA MET A 69 -6.38 0.84 3.12
C MET A 69 -7.87 1.11 3.21
N ALA A 70 -8.50 0.91 4.38
CA ALA A 70 -9.92 1.20 4.59
C ALA A 70 -10.22 2.71 4.45
N VAL A 71 -9.35 3.56 5.01
CA VAL A 71 -9.41 5.02 4.88
C VAL A 71 -9.13 5.44 3.43
N GLY A 72 -8.11 4.86 2.81
CA GLY A 72 -7.73 5.11 1.42
C GLY A 72 -8.84 4.79 0.43
N LYS A 73 -9.51 3.65 0.60
CA LYS A 73 -10.65 3.30 -0.24
C LYS A 73 -11.79 4.34 -0.15
N ALA A 74 -12.10 4.80 1.05
CA ALA A 74 -13.12 5.83 1.25
C ALA A 74 -12.72 7.17 0.60
N SER A 75 -11.44 7.57 0.74
CA SER A 75 -10.94 8.82 0.17
C SER A 75 -10.90 8.81 -1.36
N VAL A 76 -10.58 7.67 -1.99
CA VAL A 76 -10.61 7.52 -3.45
C VAL A 76 -12.03 7.66 -4.00
N PHE A 77 -13.04 7.02 -3.39
CA PHE A 77 -14.42 7.18 -3.82
C PHE A 77 -14.92 8.61 -3.61
N LYS A 78 -14.47 9.30 -2.56
CA LYS A 78 -14.77 10.72 -2.35
C LYS A 78 -14.12 11.58 -3.45
N LEU A 79 -12.90 11.28 -3.85
CA LEU A 79 -12.23 11.98 -4.96
C LEU A 79 -13.01 11.82 -6.27
N VAL A 80 -13.47 10.59 -6.57
CA VAL A 80 -14.31 10.32 -7.74
C VAL A 80 -15.61 11.13 -7.69
N ALA A 81 -16.26 11.22 -6.53
CA ALA A 81 -17.47 11.99 -6.36
C ALA A 81 -17.28 13.50 -6.58
N ASN A 82 -16.12 14.02 -6.18
CA ASN A 82 -15.79 15.43 -6.34
C ASN A 82 -15.42 15.78 -7.79
N ASP A 83 -14.62 14.92 -8.44
CA ASP A 83 -14.06 15.22 -9.77
C ASP A 83 -15.03 14.86 -10.90
N TYR A 84 -15.94 13.90 -10.68
CA TYR A 84 -16.89 13.40 -11.69
C TYR A 84 -18.34 13.39 -11.20
N PRO A 85 -18.91 14.54 -10.79
CA PRO A 85 -20.26 14.59 -10.18
C PRO A 85 -21.37 14.12 -11.13
N THR A 86 -21.22 14.32 -12.43
CA THR A 86 -22.20 13.92 -13.46
C THR A 86 -22.15 12.43 -13.80
N ASN A 87 -21.00 11.77 -13.63
CA ASN A 87 -20.75 10.40 -14.03
C ASN A 87 -20.27 9.50 -12.88
N ILE A 88 -20.64 9.82 -11.65
CA ILE A 88 -20.22 9.11 -10.44
C ILE A 88 -20.38 7.59 -10.56
N GLY A 89 -21.53 7.14 -11.05
CA GLY A 89 -21.83 5.71 -11.16
C GLY A 89 -20.87 4.97 -12.10
N ALA A 90 -20.64 5.51 -13.29
CA ALA A 90 -19.76 4.90 -14.27
C ALA A 90 -18.30 4.87 -13.79
N VAL A 91 -17.79 6.00 -13.29
CA VAL A 91 -16.40 6.10 -12.82
C VAL A 91 -16.15 5.25 -11.57
N SER A 92 -17.09 5.25 -10.61
CA SER A 92 -17.02 4.38 -9.43
C SER A 92 -17.08 2.90 -9.81
N GLY A 93 -17.86 2.55 -10.84
CA GLY A 93 -17.91 1.20 -11.39
C GLY A 93 -16.55 0.74 -11.94
N ILE A 94 -15.87 1.59 -12.72
CA ILE A 94 -14.53 1.32 -13.27
C ILE A 94 -13.50 1.16 -12.12
N VAL A 95 -13.53 2.06 -11.14
CA VAL A 95 -12.65 1.97 -9.96
C VAL A 95 -12.91 0.70 -9.16
N GLY A 96 -14.19 0.34 -8.99
CA GLY A 96 -14.60 -0.90 -8.34
C GLY A 96 -14.14 -2.15 -9.07
N LEU A 97 -14.28 -2.15 -10.41
CA LEU A 97 -13.80 -3.23 -11.28
C LEU A 97 -12.28 -3.39 -11.18
N ALA A 98 -11.53 -2.31 -11.28
CA ALA A 98 -10.06 -2.34 -11.14
C ALA A 98 -9.64 -2.90 -9.77
N GLY A 99 -10.32 -2.50 -8.69
CA GLY A 99 -10.10 -3.05 -7.36
C GLY A 99 -10.43 -4.55 -7.26
N GLY A 100 -11.50 -4.99 -7.90
CA GLY A 100 -11.88 -6.41 -7.98
C GLY A 100 -10.86 -7.24 -8.75
N LEU A 101 -10.38 -6.76 -9.90
CA LEU A 101 -9.33 -7.39 -10.68
C LEU A 101 -8.02 -7.50 -9.89
N GLY A 102 -7.63 -6.42 -9.18
CA GLY A 102 -6.47 -6.45 -8.28
C GLY A 102 -6.61 -7.53 -7.20
N GLY A 103 -7.79 -7.64 -6.58
CA GLY A 103 -8.09 -8.68 -5.59
C GLY A 103 -8.04 -10.11 -6.14
N PHE A 104 -8.25 -10.28 -7.43
CA PHE A 104 -8.15 -11.58 -8.11
C PHE A 104 -6.71 -11.91 -8.54
N PHE A 105 -6.04 -10.98 -9.21
CA PHE A 105 -4.72 -11.23 -9.77
C PHE A 105 -3.58 -11.20 -8.74
N LEU A 106 -3.69 -10.38 -7.70
CA LEU A 106 -2.62 -10.26 -6.70
C LEU A 106 -2.34 -11.57 -5.94
N PRO A 107 -3.34 -12.32 -5.44
CA PRO A 107 -3.08 -13.61 -4.79
C PRO A 107 -2.40 -14.62 -5.71
N ILE A 108 -2.74 -14.63 -7.00
CA ILE A 108 -2.10 -15.51 -7.99
C ILE A 108 -0.63 -15.09 -8.18
N ALA A 109 -0.37 -13.80 -8.31
CA ALA A 109 0.99 -13.28 -8.43
C ALA A 109 1.82 -13.56 -7.17
N PHE A 110 1.22 -13.52 -5.98
CA PHE A 110 1.89 -13.87 -4.73
C PHE A 110 2.32 -15.34 -4.71
N GLY A 111 1.43 -16.27 -5.13
CA GLY A 111 1.76 -17.68 -5.24
C GLY A 111 2.91 -17.93 -6.20
N ILE A 112 2.86 -17.36 -7.40
CA ILE A 112 3.93 -17.50 -8.40
C ILE A 112 5.27 -16.95 -7.87
N LEU A 113 5.25 -15.80 -7.20
CA LEU A 113 6.47 -15.20 -6.65
C LEU A 113 7.03 -16.01 -5.48
N GLU A 114 6.17 -16.55 -4.61
CA GLU A 114 6.61 -17.44 -3.51
C GLU A 114 7.22 -18.72 -4.07
N ASP A 115 6.59 -19.34 -5.07
CA ASP A 115 7.11 -20.55 -5.73
C ASP A 115 8.46 -20.30 -6.43
N ALA A 116 8.60 -19.13 -7.09
CA ALA A 116 9.81 -18.78 -7.83
C ALA A 116 11.00 -18.40 -6.93
N THR A 117 10.73 -17.76 -5.79
CA THR A 117 11.77 -17.20 -4.92
C THR A 117 12.02 -18.01 -3.65
N GLY A 118 11.05 -18.83 -3.23
CA GLY A 118 11.06 -19.54 -1.94
C GLY A 118 10.92 -18.60 -0.73
N VAL A 119 10.63 -17.31 -0.94
CA VAL A 119 10.60 -16.29 0.12
C VAL A 119 9.22 -15.66 0.22
N ARG A 120 8.52 -15.86 1.33
CA ARG A 120 7.16 -15.33 1.56
C ARG A 120 7.07 -13.81 1.54
N SER A 121 8.12 -13.12 1.96
CA SER A 121 8.14 -11.65 1.98
C SER A 121 8.15 -11.01 0.58
N THR A 122 8.39 -11.78 -0.48
CA THR A 122 8.34 -11.31 -1.87
C THR A 122 6.97 -10.77 -2.26
N SER A 123 5.89 -11.29 -1.68
CA SER A 123 4.53 -10.76 -1.86
C SER A 123 4.43 -9.30 -1.39
N PHE A 124 5.07 -8.97 -0.26
CA PHE A 124 5.11 -7.59 0.24
C PHE A 124 6.02 -6.70 -0.61
N MET A 125 7.09 -7.23 -1.21
CA MET A 125 7.93 -6.50 -2.17
C MET A 125 7.11 -6.09 -3.41
N LEU A 126 6.25 -6.97 -3.91
CA LEU A 126 5.36 -6.67 -5.03
C LEU A 126 4.37 -5.56 -4.65
N LEU A 127 3.75 -5.63 -3.45
CA LEU A 127 2.86 -4.57 -2.96
C LEU A 127 3.59 -3.26 -2.78
N TYR A 128 4.79 -3.27 -2.21
CA TYR A 128 5.66 -2.10 -2.09
C TYR A 128 5.92 -1.44 -3.45
N GLY A 129 6.32 -2.23 -4.45
CA GLY A 129 6.54 -1.74 -5.82
C GLY A 129 5.27 -1.16 -6.45
N THR A 130 4.13 -1.82 -6.28
CA THR A 130 2.83 -1.35 -6.80
C THR A 130 2.44 0.00 -6.18
N VAL A 131 2.60 0.15 -4.86
CA VAL A 131 2.32 1.43 -4.18
C VAL A 131 3.30 2.51 -4.62
N CYS A 132 4.58 2.17 -4.84
CA CYS A 132 5.59 3.10 -5.35
C CYS A 132 5.19 3.65 -6.73
N VAL A 133 4.83 2.77 -7.67
CA VAL A 133 4.36 3.17 -9.00
C VAL A 133 3.10 4.04 -8.90
N SER A 134 2.17 3.68 -8.03
CA SER A 134 0.94 4.45 -7.82
C SER A 134 1.21 5.84 -7.24
N LEU A 135 2.15 5.98 -6.30
CA LEU A 135 2.58 7.27 -5.75
C LEU A 135 3.21 8.17 -6.81
N ILE A 136 4.10 7.60 -7.65
CA ILE A 136 4.73 8.32 -8.76
C ILE A 136 3.67 8.79 -9.75
N TRP A 137 2.75 7.91 -10.14
CA TRP A 137 1.67 8.24 -11.07
C TRP A 137 0.76 9.35 -10.53
N MET A 138 0.37 9.23 -9.26
CA MET A 138 -0.47 10.23 -8.61
C MET A 138 0.23 11.60 -8.53
N HIS A 139 1.53 11.63 -8.27
CA HIS A 139 2.31 12.87 -8.26
C HIS A 139 2.30 13.56 -9.63
N PHE A 140 2.57 12.83 -10.70
CA PHE A 140 2.56 13.39 -12.06
C PHE A 140 1.18 13.83 -12.52
N SER A 141 0.16 13.02 -12.26
CA SER A 141 -1.22 13.33 -12.62
C SER A 141 -1.71 14.62 -11.96
N PHE A 142 -1.38 14.81 -10.70
CA PHE A 142 -1.79 16.01 -9.98
C PHE A 142 -1.04 17.27 -10.45
N LYS A 143 0.25 17.14 -10.75
CA LYS A 143 1.06 18.22 -11.31
C LYS A 143 0.52 18.67 -12.69
N ALA A 144 0.15 17.71 -13.52
CA ALA A 144 -0.41 17.99 -14.84
C ALA A 144 -1.79 18.67 -14.76
N ASN A 145 -2.61 18.33 -13.77
CA ASN A 145 -3.93 18.96 -13.59
C ASN A 145 -3.84 20.38 -13.03
N ARG A 146 -2.86 20.64 -12.20
CA ARG A 146 -2.61 21.99 -11.62
C ARG A 146 -2.04 23.01 -12.62
N SER A 147 -1.48 22.54 -13.72
CA SER A 147 -0.96 23.40 -14.80
C SER A 147 -2.05 23.80 -15.81
N LYS A 148 -3.28 23.26 -15.68
CA LYS A 148 -4.42 23.54 -16.58
C LYS A 148 -5.46 24.48 -15.95
N THR A 149 -5.32 24.82 -14.68
CA THR A 149 -6.09 25.84 -13.95
C THR A 149 -5.25 27.10 -13.77
#